data_fa87ce15aea970f88e2efd47c56d7e97
#
_entry.id   fa87ce15aea970f88e2efd47c56d7e97
#
_cell.length_a   1.000
_cell.length_b   1.000
_cell.length_c   1.000
_cell.angle_alpha   90.00
_cell.angle_beta   90.00
_cell.angle_gamma   90.00
#
_symmetry.space_group_name_H-M   'P 1'
#
loop_
_entity.id
_entity.type
_entity.pdbx_description
1 polymer ?
#
loop_
_entity_poly.entity_id
_entity_poly.type
_entity_poly.pdbx_seq_one_letter_code
_entity_poly.pdbx_strand_id
1 'polypeptide(L)'
;MSARMSIAETAAEIREDFSWLEDWEARFAHIIDLGKANPPLEAHERTEETRVRGCASQVWLVTGWEDGKLVLRAESDAMIVSGLIALLIQLYTGATKEEILSFDARAFLDEIGVSGALTAQ
;
A
#
# COMPACT_ATOMS: atom_id res chain seq x y z
N MET A 1 -17.08 -13.30 -15.75
CA MET A 1 -16.55 -12.98 -14.44
C MET A 1 -15.07 -12.69 -14.51
N SER A 2 -14.69 -11.56 -14.06
CA SER A 2 -13.28 -11.23 -14.07
C SER A 2 -12.60 -11.72 -12.80
N ALA A 3 -11.52 -12.42 -12.95
CA ALA A 3 -10.68 -12.76 -11.83
C ALA A 3 -9.94 -11.49 -11.40
N ARG A 4 -9.69 -11.37 -10.11
CA ARG A 4 -8.84 -10.30 -9.67
C ARG A 4 -7.43 -10.53 -10.20
N MET A 5 -6.68 -9.46 -10.36
CA MET A 5 -5.28 -9.58 -10.75
C MET A 5 -4.48 -10.17 -9.60
N SER A 6 -3.49 -10.99 -9.93
CA SER A 6 -2.56 -11.49 -8.94
C SER A 6 -1.67 -10.35 -8.44
N ILE A 7 -0.97 -10.57 -7.34
CA ILE A 7 -0.02 -9.57 -6.85
C ILE A 7 1.03 -9.30 -7.93
N ALA A 8 1.51 -10.34 -8.61
CA ALA A 8 2.52 -10.18 -9.66
C ALA A 8 2.01 -9.30 -10.80
N GLU A 9 0.76 -9.48 -11.21
CA GLU A 9 0.18 -8.68 -12.28
C GLU A 9 -0.01 -7.23 -11.86
N THR A 10 -0.51 -7.01 -10.64
CA THR A 10 -0.67 -5.66 -10.10
C THR A 10 0.68 -4.96 -9.97
N ALA A 11 1.69 -5.68 -9.48
CA ALA A 11 3.04 -5.15 -9.35
C ALA A 11 3.60 -4.74 -10.70
N ALA A 12 3.34 -5.53 -11.75
CA ALA A 12 3.80 -5.20 -13.10
C ALA A 12 3.18 -3.89 -13.59
N GLU A 13 1.90 -3.68 -13.34
CA GLU A 13 1.24 -2.42 -13.71
C GLU A 13 1.82 -1.23 -12.97
N ILE A 14 2.05 -1.39 -11.67
CA ILE A 14 2.63 -0.32 -10.87
C ILE A 14 4.05 0.01 -11.34
N ARG A 15 4.85 -1.01 -11.66
CA ARG A 15 6.19 -0.81 -12.21
C ARG A 15 6.13 0.00 -13.50
N GLU A 16 5.19 -0.33 -14.36
CA GLU A 16 5.04 0.40 -15.61
C GLU A 16 4.68 1.85 -15.37
N ASP A 17 3.74 2.12 -14.46
CA ASP A 17 3.36 3.48 -14.12
C ASP A 17 4.55 4.27 -13.60
N PHE A 18 5.35 3.68 -12.72
CA PHE A 18 6.51 4.35 -12.15
C PHE A 18 7.66 4.49 -13.14
N SER A 19 7.68 3.67 -14.19
CA SER A 19 8.73 3.78 -15.20
C SER A 19 8.66 5.10 -15.97
N TRP A 20 7.51 5.76 -15.98
CA TRP A 20 7.32 7.06 -16.62
C TRP A 20 7.69 8.22 -15.69
N LEU A 21 7.98 7.94 -14.42
CA LEU A 21 8.29 8.94 -13.42
C LEU A 21 9.81 8.97 -13.22
N GLU A 22 10.48 9.83 -13.95
CA GLU A 22 11.93 9.79 -14.05
C GLU A 22 12.66 10.31 -12.82
N ASP A 23 12.07 11.28 -12.12
CA ASP A 23 12.75 11.85 -10.97
C ASP A 23 11.98 11.62 -9.67
N TRP A 24 12.65 11.91 -8.58
CA TRP A 24 12.11 11.69 -7.24
C TRP A 24 10.87 12.55 -6.97
N GLU A 25 10.87 13.79 -7.47
CA GLU A 25 9.74 14.70 -7.26
C GLU A 25 8.47 14.18 -7.93
N ALA A 26 8.60 13.66 -9.14
CA ALA A 26 7.46 13.09 -9.86
C ALA A 26 6.91 11.87 -9.12
N ARG A 27 7.78 11.01 -8.60
CA ARG A 27 7.36 9.84 -7.83
C ARG A 27 6.66 10.25 -6.53
N PHE A 28 7.21 11.24 -5.84
CA PHE A 28 6.60 11.77 -4.61
C PHE A 28 5.19 12.30 -4.89
N ALA A 29 5.04 13.10 -5.94
CA ALA A 29 3.75 13.67 -6.31
C ALA A 29 2.74 12.58 -6.60
N HIS A 30 3.16 11.55 -7.31
CA HIS A 30 2.30 10.42 -7.64
C HIS A 30 1.86 9.66 -6.37
N ILE A 31 2.79 9.43 -5.46
CA ILE A 31 2.50 8.77 -4.19
C ILE A 31 1.49 9.58 -3.38
N ILE A 32 1.66 10.88 -3.30
CA ILE A 32 0.73 11.75 -2.59
C ILE A 32 -0.66 11.69 -3.20
N ASP A 33 -0.74 11.68 -4.53
CA ASP A 33 -2.03 11.57 -5.21
C ASP A 33 -2.72 10.24 -4.91
N LEU A 34 -1.95 9.15 -4.86
CA LEU A 34 -2.50 7.85 -4.47
C LEU A 34 -3.07 7.89 -3.06
N GLY A 35 -2.35 8.55 -2.15
CA GLY A 35 -2.80 8.68 -0.77
C GLY A 35 -4.09 9.48 -0.65
N LYS A 36 -4.23 10.53 -1.45
CA LYS A 36 -5.46 11.33 -1.45
C LYS A 36 -6.65 10.55 -1.94
N ALA A 37 -6.44 9.61 -2.84
CA ALA A 37 -7.50 8.77 -3.38
C ALA A 37 -7.85 7.59 -2.47
N ASN A 38 -7.02 7.31 -1.47
CA ASN A 38 -7.25 6.19 -0.56
C ASN A 38 -8.44 6.49 0.35
N PRO A 39 -9.46 5.60 0.41
CA PRO A 39 -10.62 5.84 1.26
C PRO A 39 -10.22 5.87 2.74
N PRO A 40 -10.73 6.84 3.50
CA PRO A 40 -10.43 6.89 4.93
C PRO A 40 -11.15 5.79 5.70
N LEU A 41 -10.65 5.50 6.89
CA LEU A 41 -11.31 4.60 7.81
C LEU A 41 -12.42 5.36 8.55
N GLU A 42 -13.41 4.61 9.04
CA GLU A 42 -14.41 5.19 9.92
C GLU A 42 -13.79 5.54 11.27
N ALA A 43 -14.38 6.49 11.98
CA ALA A 43 -13.84 6.90 13.28
C ALA A 43 -13.72 5.73 14.25
N HIS A 44 -14.70 4.82 14.27
CA HIS A 44 -14.65 3.66 15.16
C HIS A 44 -13.58 2.64 14.79
N GLU A 45 -13.02 2.76 13.59
CA GLU A 45 -11.95 1.86 13.14
C GLU A 45 -10.56 2.38 13.50
N ARG A 46 -10.44 3.66 13.81
CA ARG A 46 -9.15 4.26 14.22
C ARG A 46 -9.00 4.15 15.74
N THR A 47 -8.53 3.01 16.20
CA THR A 47 -8.39 2.70 17.61
C THR A 47 -6.95 2.31 17.94
N GLU A 48 -6.66 2.18 19.22
CA GLU A 48 -5.34 1.71 19.64
C GLU A 48 -5.07 0.28 19.17
N GLU A 49 -6.12 -0.52 19.04
CA GLU A 49 -5.99 -1.91 18.61
C GLU A 49 -5.61 -2.00 17.13
N THR A 50 -6.09 -1.07 16.31
CA THR A 50 -5.78 -1.07 14.87
C THR A 50 -4.54 -0.27 14.55
N ARG A 51 -4.01 0.48 15.50
CA ARG A 51 -2.84 1.31 15.28
C ARG A 51 -1.58 0.48 15.15
N VAL A 52 -0.79 0.78 14.11
CA VAL A 52 0.50 0.12 13.88
C VAL A 52 1.54 0.78 14.76
N ARG A 53 2.23 -0.02 15.57
CA ARG A 53 3.24 0.48 16.50
C ARG A 53 4.59 0.64 15.80
N GLY A 54 5.40 1.53 16.33
CA GLY A 54 6.76 1.74 15.83
C GLY A 54 6.87 2.67 14.65
N CYS A 55 5.77 3.28 14.23
CA CYS A 55 5.78 4.27 13.15
C CYS A 55 5.85 5.67 13.73
N ALA A 56 6.61 6.55 13.08
CA ALA A 56 6.66 7.97 13.46
C ALA A 56 5.32 8.64 13.18
N SER A 57 4.67 8.27 12.09
CA SER A 57 3.33 8.74 11.74
C SER A 57 2.29 7.83 12.36
N GLN A 58 1.07 8.33 12.52
CA GLN A 58 -0.03 7.49 12.94
C GLN A 58 -0.52 6.68 11.75
N VAL A 59 -0.59 5.37 11.92
CA VAL A 59 -1.07 4.43 10.89
C VAL A 59 -2.04 3.47 11.56
N TRP A 60 -3.20 3.30 10.93
CA TRP A 60 -4.20 2.33 11.41
C TRP A 60 -4.44 1.31 10.32
N LEU A 61 -4.55 0.05 10.72
CA LEU A 61 -4.67 -1.08 9.78
C LEU A 61 -5.84 -1.96 10.19
N VAL A 62 -6.74 -2.19 9.25
CA VAL A 62 -7.88 -3.08 9.44
C VAL A 62 -7.75 -4.22 8.43
N THR A 63 -7.70 -5.44 8.94
CA THR A 63 -7.54 -6.62 8.09
C THR A 63 -8.62 -7.64 8.37
N GLY A 64 -8.93 -8.46 7.37
CA GLY A 64 -9.84 -9.57 7.50
C GLY A 64 -9.66 -10.53 6.35
N TRP A 65 -10.36 -11.63 6.39
CA TRP A 65 -10.31 -12.64 5.33
C TRP A 65 -11.72 -12.97 4.88
N GLU A 66 -11.92 -12.98 3.57
CA GLU A 66 -13.18 -13.40 2.96
C GLU A 66 -12.87 -14.44 1.89
N ASP A 67 -13.37 -15.65 2.08
CA ASP A 67 -13.13 -16.77 1.15
C ASP A 67 -11.64 -17.01 0.91
N GLY A 68 -10.82 -16.89 1.95
CA GLY A 68 -9.38 -17.11 1.86
C GLY A 68 -8.61 -15.96 1.23
N LYS A 69 -9.26 -14.84 0.99
CA LYS A 69 -8.63 -13.66 0.37
C LYS A 69 -8.58 -12.50 1.35
N LEU A 70 -7.49 -11.76 1.32
CA LEU A 70 -7.29 -10.66 2.25
C LEU A 70 -8.20 -9.48 1.93
N VAL A 71 -8.80 -8.94 2.97
CA VAL A 71 -9.47 -7.64 2.93
C VAL A 71 -8.61 -6.69 3.74
N LEU A 72 -8.10 -5.64 3.11
CA LEU A 72 -7.15 -4.73 3.73
C LEU A 72 -7.63 -3.30 3.57
N ARG A 73 -7.76 -2.61 4.71
CA ARG A 73 -8.07 -1.18 4.73
C ARG A 73 -7.11 -0.53 5.70
N ALA A 74 -6.69 0.68 5.40
CA ALA A 74 -5.72 1.36 6.23
C ALA A 74 -5.74 2.86 5.98
N GLU A 75 -5.21 3.61 6.93
CA GLU A 75 -5.14 5.05 6.84
C GLU A 75 -3.93 5.56 7.62
N SER A 76 -3.40 6.69 7.20
CA SER A 76 -2.33 7.38 7.94
C SER A 76 -2.59 8.87 7.94
N ASP A 77 -2.08 9.56 8.95
CA ASP A 77 -2.15 11.02 9.01
C ASP A 77 -1.03 11.68 8.19
N ALA A 78 -0.08 10.90 7.69
CA ALA A 78 1.02 11.42 6.87
C ALA A 78 0.74 11.15 5.39
N MET A 79 0.89 12.16 4.54
CA MET A 79 0.54 12.06 3.13
C MET A 79 1.36 11.01 2.38
N ILE A 80 2.66 10.96 2.62
CA ILE A 80 3.53 9.99 1.94
C ILE A 80 3.20 8.56 2.39
N VAL A 81 3.02 8.38 3.70
CA VAL A 81 2.69 7.05 4.23
C VAL A 81 1.33 6.60 3.70
N SER A 82 0.37 7.52 3.60
CA SER A 82 -0.94 7.21 3.05
C SER A 82 -0.83 6.72 1.60
N GLY A 83 0.06 7.32 0.81
CA GLY A 83 0.30 6.89 -0.57
C GLY A 83 0.92 5.51 -0.65
N LEU A 84 1.91 5.23 0.20
CA LEU A 84 2.53 3.91 0.25
C LEU A 84 1.52 2.85 0.69
N ILE A 85 0.66 3.21 1.64
CA ILE A 85 -0.44 2.33 2.07
C ILE A 85 -1.36 2.02 0.90
N ALA A 86 -1.68 3.02 0.08
CA ALA A 86 -2.55 2.82 -1.08
C ALA A 86 -1.95 1.81 -2.05
N LEU A 87 -0.63 1.86 -2.27
CA LEU A 87 0.06 0.87 -3.09
C LEU A 87 -0.07 -0.54 -2.51
N LEU A 88 0.13 -0.67 -1.21
CA LEU A 88 0.04 -1.96 -0.55
C LEU A 88 -1.39 -2.52 -0.60
N ILE A 89 -2.38 -1.65 -0.46
CA ILE A 89 -3.78 -2.07 -0.57
C ILE A 89 -4.05 -2.60 -1.98
N GLN A 90 -3.56 -1.93 -3.01
CA GLN A 90 -3.72 -2.40 -4.39
C GLN A 90 -3.08 -3.77 -4.60
N LEU A 91 -1.91 -3.99 -4.02
CA LEU A 91 -1.19 -5.25 -4.18
C LEU A 91 -1.86 -6.40 -3.43
N TYR A 92 -2.26 -6.16 -2.20
CA TYR A 92 -2.65 -7.24 -1.29
C TYR A 92 -4.15 -7.51 -1.19
N THR A 93 -5.00 -6.53 -1.49
CA THR A 93 -6.45 -6.75 -1.38
C THR A 93 -6.89 -7.84 -2.35
N GLY A 94 -7.54 -8.85 -1.81
CA GLY A 94 -7.99 -10.00 -2.61
C GLY A 94 -6.93 -11.06 -2.82
N ALA A 95 -5.74 -10.91 -2.24
CA ALA A 95 -4.68 -11.90 -2.38
C ALA A 95 -4.88 -13.06 -1.43
N THR A 96 -4.37 -14.22 -1.82
CA THR A 96 -4.36 -15.39 -0.93
C THR A 96 -3.13 -15.31 -0.02
N LYS A 97 -3.17 -16.10 1.06
CA LYS A 97 -2.04 -16.17 1.98
C LYS A 97 -0.76 -16.58 1.26
N GLU A 98 -0.86 -17.54 0.34
CA GLU A 98 0.29 -18.04 -0.41
C GLU A 98 0.92 -16.94 -1.26
N GLU A 99 0.10 -16.14 -1.94
CA GLU A 99 0.59 -15.02 -2.72
C GLU A 99 1.32 -14.00 -1.84
N ILE A 100 0.72 -13.67 -0.70
CA ILE A 100 1.30 -12.68 0.21
C ILE A 100 2.66 -13.12 0.72
N LEU A 101 2.77 -14.39 1.12
CA LEU A 101 4.02 -14.92 1.64
C LEU A 101 5.11 -15.03 0.57
N SER A 102 4.71 -15.13 -0.70
CA SER A 102 5.64 -15.26 -1.82
C SER A 102 6.13 -13.93 -2.36
N PHE A 103 5.50 -12.83 -1.98
CA PHE A 103 5.82 -11.52 -2.55
C PHE A 103 6.71 -10.71 -1.63
N ASP A 104 7.82 -10.22 -2.16
CA ASP A 104 8.75 -9.38 -1.41
C ASP A 104 8.42 -7.91 -1.67
N ALA A 105 7.61 -7.34 -0.79
CA ALA A 105 7.17 -5.95 -0.91
C ALA A 105 8.34 -4.97 -0.80
N ARG A 106 9.32 -5.27 0.05
CA ARG A 106 10.48 -4.38 0.21
C ARG A 106 11.28 -4.29 -1.08
N ALA A 107 11.56 -5.43 -1.69
CA ALA A 107 12.28 -5.46 -2.96
C ALA A 107 11.50 -4.72 -4.05
N PHE A 108 10.18 -4.86 -4.05
CA PHE A 108 9.34 -4.18 -5.01
C PHE A 108 9.40 -2.66 -4.82
N LEU A 109 9.33 -2.18 -3.58
CA LEU A 109 9.39 -0.74 -3.30
C LEU A 109 10.76 -0.16 -3.67
N ASP A 110 11.84 -0.93 -3.46
CA ASP A 110 13.17 -0.55 -3.94
C ASP A 110 13.18 -0.42 -5.45
N GLU A 111 12.57 -1.37 -6.12
CA GLU A 111 12.53 -1.45 -7.58
C GLU A 111 11.86 -0.24 -8.21
N ILE A 112 10.75 0.21 -7.63
CA ILE A 112 10.04 1.37 -8.16
C ILE A 112 10.61 2.70 -7.64
N GLY A 113 11.62 2.63 -6.78
CA GLY A 113 12.35 3.81 -6.34
C GLY A 113 11.69 4.63 -5.27
N VAL A 114 10.89 4.00 -4.40
CA VAL A 114 10.19 4.73 -3.33
C VAL A 114 10.62 4.32 -1.93
N SER A 115 11.55 3.40 -1.81
CA SER A 115 11.98 2.95 -0.48
C SER A 115 12.62 4.05 0.35
N GLY A 116 13.17 5.08 -0.29
CA GLY A 116 13.68 6.25 0.41
C GLY A 116 12.62 6.98 1.23
N ALA A 117 11.36 6.91 0.82
CA ALA A 117 10.27 7.50 1.56
C ALA A 117 10.03 6.78 2.88
N LEU A 118 10.33 5.49 2.94
CA LEU A 118 10.20 4.72 4.18
C LEU A 118 11.26 5.11 5.20
N THR A 119 12.48 5.35 4.74
CA THR A 119 13.56 5.71 5.65
C THR A 119 13.40 7.12 6.18
N ALA A 120 12.67 7.98 5.48
CA ALA A 120 12.40 9.33 5.92
C ALA A 120 11.34 9.36 7.04
N GLN A 121 10.65 8.28 7.25
CA GLN A 121 9.64 8.15 8.29
C GLN A 121 10.26 7.49 9.53
#